data_5050cc8d8ae8dbf18574e23704c8999d
#
_entry.id   5050cc8d8ae8dbf18574e23704c8999d
#
_cell.length_a   1.000
_cell.length_b   1.000
_cell.length_c   1.000
_cell.angle_alpha   90.00
_cell.angle_beta   90.00
_cell.angle_gamma   90.00
#
_symmetry.space_group_name_H-M   'P 1'
#
loop_
_entity.id
_entity.type
_entity.pdbx_description
1 polymer ?
#
loop_
_entity_poly.entity_id
_entity_poly.type
_entity_poly.pdbx_seq_one_letter_code
_entity_poly.pdbx_strand_id
1 'polypeptide(L)'
;MNYGDTPVNVFDYRELARRRLPRIIFDYLEGGSGGERSLVHNREVFDRLVFRPKRLLDISKRDISINLFGRTYDAPIIIAPTGLNGAFWPDGDISLARAAEKANIPFALSTASTTAIEDVARDAGGDKWFQLYVFSKTLSQQLVERAKGAGYSTLILTADLGVDGLRERDIRNGFKLPLSYSPSLLVDGVTHPRWALDFAMHGMPKVANFAKKDTSDTASQAGRMRRGIDTTFNWSDLRWLRSIWPHQLLVKGILRADDAVRCIAEGADGVILSNHGGRQLGEAISPLQILAETRSRITQPILIDSGFRRGADIVKAIALGANAVQLGRATLYGLAARGEIGVTEVLKMMFAEIDNTMAQIGCASIADLSPDCIAEDGLPLITRS
;
A
#
# COMPACT_ATOMS: atom_id res chain seq x y z
N MET A 1 29.03 -15.49 -8.86
CA MET A 1 28.04 -14.80 -8.04
C MET A 1 28.61 -14.71 -6.64
N ASN A 2 28.94 -13.52 -6.18
CA ASN A 2 29.34 -13.35 -4.78
C ASN A 2 28.11 -13.61 -3.90
N TYR A 3 28.26 -14.28 -2.76
CA TYR A 3 27.20 -14.55 -1.78
C TYR A 3 26.44 -13.30 -1.31
N GLY A 4 26.90 -12.08 -1.67
CA GLY A 4 26.31 -10.80 -1.35
C GLY A 4 25.28 -10.24 -2.35
N ASP A 5 25.03 -10.89 -3.50
CA ASP A 5 24.19 -10.31 -4.56
C ASP A 5 22.76 -10.90 -4.61
N THR A 6 22.43 -11.91 -3.79
CA THR A 6 21.09 -12.49 -3.73
C THR A 6 20.31 -11.83 -2.58
N PRO A 7 19.21 -11.10 -2.87
CA PRO A 7 18.39 -10.50 -1.83
C PRO A 7 17.81 -11.59 -0.91
N VAL A 8 17.90 -11.39 0.39
CA VAL A 8 17.35 -12.30 1.42
C VAL A 8 16.21 -11.67 2.22
N ASN A 9 15.95 -10.37 2.02
CA ASN A 9 14.87 -9.64 2.67
C ASN A 9 14.48 -8.38 1.86
N VAL A 10 13.45 -7.69 2.32
CA VAL A 10 12.93 -6.46 1.66
C VAL A 10 13.93 -5.32 1.66
N PHE A 11 14.82 -5.23 2.67
CA PHE A 11 15.81 -4.15 2.72
C PHE A 11 16.91 -4.32 1.66
N ASP A 12 17.22 -5.56 1.28
CA ASP A 12 18.14 -5.82 0.16
C ASP A 12 17.51 -5.36 -1.17
N TYR A 13 16.19 -5.60 -1.34
CA TYR A 13 15.46 -5.07 -2.50
C TYR A 13 15.40 -3.55 -2.51
N ARG A 14 15.28 -2.91 -1.35
CA ARG A 14 15.38 -1.44 -1.23
C ARG A 14 16.72 -0.93 -1.74
N GLU A 15 17.81 -1.61 -1.37
CA GLU A 15 19.15 -1.23 -1.82
C GLU A 15 19.34 -1.45 -3.33
N LEU A 16 18.81 -2.55 -3.89
CA LEU A 16 18.80 -2.78 -5.34
C LEU A 16 17.97 -1.70 -6.08
N ALA A 17 16.82 -1.34 -5.55
CA ALA A 17 16.00 -0.24 -6.07
C ALA A 17 16.77 1.09 -6.06
N ARG A 18 17.48 1.39 -4.95
CA ARG A 18 18.31 2.59 -4.82
C ARG A 18 19.42 2.66 -5.86
N ARG A 19 20.04 1.52 -6.18
CA ARG A 19 21.12 1.45 -7.19
C ARG A 19 20.59 1.57 -8.62
N ARG A 20 19.31 1.21 -8.86
CA ARG A 20 18.73 1.22 -10.20
C ARG A 20 18.04 2.54 -10.53
N LEU A 21 17.40 3.16 -9.55
CA LEU A 21 16.58 4.37 -9.77
C LEU A 21 17.42 5.64 -9.62
N PRO A 22 17.22 6.65 -10.48
CA PRO A 22 17.72 7.99 -10.25
C PRO A 22 17.28 8.51 -8.87
N ARG A 23 18.11 9.32 -8.24
CA ARG A 23 17.87 9.84 -6.90
C ARG A 23 16.49 10.51 -6.76
N ILE A 24 16.11 11.33 -7.73
CA ILE A 24 14.82 12.01 -7.73
C ILE A 24 13.64 11.02 -7.68
N ILE A 25 13.74 9.88 -8.38
CA ILE A 25 12.71 8.84 -8.43
C ILE A 25 12.76 7.98 -7.16
N PHE A 26 13.96 7.65 -6.67
CA PHE A 26 14.12 6.89 -5.42
C PHE A 26 13.64 7.70 -4.21
N ASP A 27 13.96 9.00 -4.13
CA ASP A 27 13.49 9.87 -3.05
C ASP A 27 11.97 10.06 -3.08
N TYR A 28 11.35 10.10 -4.27
CA TYR A 28 9.90 10.07 -4.40
C TYR A 28 9.29 8.77 -3.85
N LEU A 29 9.91 7.61 -4.14
CA LEU A 29 9.49 6.30 -3.60
C LEU A 29 9.61 6.26 -2.08
N GLU A 30 10.75 6.69 -1.56
CA GLU A 30 11.17 6.52 -0.16
C GLU A 30 10.61 7.58 0.77
N GLY A 31 10.49 8.82 0.30
CA GLY A 31 10.25 10.00 1.10
C GLY A 31 8.93 10.02 1.86
N GLY A 32 8.94 10.76 2.95
CA GLY A 32 7.79 11.11 3.78
C GLY A 32 7.45 12.60 3.70
N SER A 33 6.55 13.06 4.55
CA SER A 33 6.13 14.46 4.69
C SER A 33 6.83 15.16 5.85
N GLY A 34 7.08 16.45 5.73
CA GLY A 34 7.75 17.29 6.74
C GLY A 34 9.11 16.72 7.12
N GLY A 35 9.39 16.69 8.41
CA GLY A 35 10.61 16.08 8.98
C GLY A 35 10.62 14.56 8.99
N GLU A 36 9.68 13.88 8.33
CA GLU A 36 9.58 12.42 8.18
C GLU A 36 9.41 11.63 9.50
N ARG A 37 8.98 12.28 10.58
CA ARG A 37 8.79 11.60 11.87
C ARG A 37 7.81 10.44 11.80
N SER A 38 6.66 10.61 11.09
CA SER A 38 5.71 9.51 10.90
C SER A 38 6.32 8.36 10.12
N LEU A 39 7.20 8.64 9.14
CA LEU A 39 7.88 7.60 8.36
C LEU A 39 8.78 6.73 9.26
N VAL A 40 9.56 7.36 10.13
CA VAL A 40 10.44 6.68 11.12
C VAL A 40 9.59 5.96 12.15
N HIS A 41 8.62 6.65 12.75
CA HIS A 41 7.76 6.13 13.79
C HIS A 41 6.94 4.91 13.36
N ASN A 42 6.51 4.85 12.10
CA ASN A 42 5.86 3.68 11.53
C ASN A 42 6.73 2.40 11.55
N ARG A 43 8.04 2.53 11.71
CA ARG A 43 8.95 1.39 11.90
C ARG A 43 9.21 1.11 13.37
N GLU A 44 9.49 2.14 14.15
CA GLU A 44 9.82 2.03 15.57
C GLU A 44 8.72 1.36 16.41
N VAL A 45 7.45 1.54 16.04
CA VAL A 45 6.35 0.89 16.77
C VAL A 45 6.39 -0.63 16.70
N PHE A 46 6.95 -1.22 15.63
CA PHE A 46 7.14 -2.66 15.54
C PHE A 46 8.27 -3.15 16.44
N ASP A 47 9.30 -2.33 16.65
CA ASP A 47 10.45 -2.70 17.48
C ASP A 47 10.08 -2.77 18.96
N ARG A 48 9.01 -2.06 19.38
CA ARG A 48 8.46 -2.10 20.74
C ARG A 48 7.60 -3.34 21.03
N LEU A 49 7.26 -4.10 20.02
CA LEU A 49 6.44 -5.30 20.16
C LEU A 49 7.33 -6.54 20.02
N VAL A 50 7.25 -7.45 20.96
CA VAL A 50 7.95 -8.73 20.95
C VAL A 50 6.97 -9.89 21.04
N PHE A 51 7.36 -11.06 20.52
CA PHE A 51 6.51 -12.24 20.58
C PHE A 51 6.65 -12.99 21.91
N ARG A 52 5.55 -13.59 22.37
CA ARG A 52 5.48 -14.56 23.47
C ARG A 52 5.21 -15.95 22.92
N PRO A 53 6.24 -16.75 22.65
CA PRO A 53 6.05 -18.04 22.01
C PRO A 53 5.38 -19.06 22.93
N LYS A 54 4.37 -19.78 22.42
CA LYS A 54 3.86 -21.03 23.01
C LYS A 54 4.76 -22.18 22.59
N ARG A 55 4.85 -23.22 23.45
CA ARG A 55 5.73 -24.36 23.19
C ARG A 55 4.97 -25.67 23.27
N LEU A 56 5.57 -26.75 22.72
CA LEU A 56 5.04 -28.11 22.70
C LEU A 56 3.67 -28.24 22.02
N LEU A 57 3.46 -27.46 20.97
CA LEU A 57 2.28 -27.52 20.10
C LEU A 57 2.65 -28.19 18.79
N ASP A 58 1.71 -28.93 18.20
CA ASP A 58 1.86 -29.46 16.84
C ASP A 58 1.70 -28.34 15.82
N ILE A 59 2.79 -28.01 15.15
CA ILE A 59 2.86 -27.01 14.09
C ILE A 59 3.26 -27.65 12.75
N SER A 60 3.10 -28.95 12.60
CA SER A 60 3.50 -29.68 11.39
C SER A 60 2.71 -29.26 10.15
N LYS A 61 1.46 -28.82 10.35
CA LYS A 61 0.60 -28.26 9.29
C LYS A 61 0.27 -26.82 9.66
N ARG A 62 0.73 -25.89 8.84
CA ARG A 62 0.43 -24.47 9.02
C ARG A 62 -0.36 -23.92 7.85
N ASP A 63 -1.24 -22.98 8.15
CA ASP A 63 -2.07 -22.30 7.17
C ASP A 63 -2.02 -20.78 7.42
N ILE A 64 -1.46 -20.05 6.46
CA ILE A 64 -1.40 -18.58 6.50
C ILE A 64 -2.51 -17.93 5.67
N SER A 65 -3.42 -18.71 5.11
CA SER A 65 -4.55 -18.22 4.31
C SER A 65 -5.55 -17.46 5.17
N ILE A 66 -6.28 -16.55 4.51
CA ILE A 66 -7.38 -15.79 5.12
C ILE A 66 -8.63 -15.84 4.25
N ASN A 67 -9.79 -15.70 4.89
CA ASN A 67 -11.04 -15.36 4.21
C ASN A 67 -11.33 -13.88 4.41
N LEU A 68 -11.46 -13.14 3.30
CA LEU A 68 -11.80 -11.72 3.32
C LEU A 68 -12.87 -11.44 2.27
N PHE A 69 -13.99 -10.86 2.69
CA PHE A 69 -15.16 -10.59 1.83
C PHE A 69 -15.66 -11.81 1.04
N GLY A 70 -15.64 -12.99 1.68
CA GLY A 70 -16.09 -14.25 1.09
C GLY A 70 -15.14 -14.88 0.07
N ARG A 71 -13.93 -14.38 -0.06
CA ARG A 71 -12.85 -14.97 -0.89
C ARG A 71 -11.70 -15.45 -0.03
N THR A 72 -11.12 -16.58 -0.40
CA THR A 72 -9.91 -17.13 0.25
C THR A 72 -8.67 -16.63 -0.49
N TYR A 73 -7.72 -16.10 0.28
CA TYR A 73 -6.42 -15.65 -0.20
C TYR A 73 -5.31 -16.40 0.52
N ASP A 74 -4.17 -16.62 -0.15
CA ASP A 74 -3.08 -17.47 0.35
C ASP A 74 -2.32 -16.85 1.53
N ALA A 75 -2.46 -15.53 1.75
CA ALA A 75 -1.84 -14.84 2.88
C ALA A 75 -2.62 -13.56 3.25
N PRO A 76 -2.46 -13.03 4.48
CA PRO A 76 -3.11 -11.79 4.92
C PRO A 76 -2.42 -10.53 4.34
N ILE A 77 -2.20 -10.52 3.02
CA ILE A 77 -1.48 -9.46 2.30
C ILE A 77 -2.33 -8.95 1.14
N ILE A 78 -2.30 -7.63 0.93
CA ILE A 78 -2.84 -6.95 -0.24
C ILE A 78 -1.74 -6.06 -0.81
N ILE A 79 -1.57 -6.00 -2.12
CA ILE A 79 -0.71 -4.96 -2.70
C ILE A 79 -1.45 -3.63 -2.63
N ALA A 80 -0.87 -2.67 -1.89
CA ALA A 80 -1.46 -1.36 -1.62
C ALA A 80 -1.58 -0.51 -2.89
N PRO A 81 -2.56 0.42 -2.94
CA PRO A 81 -2.65 1.37 -4.04
C PRO A 81 -1.49 2.36 -3.99
N THR A 82 -0.67 2.33 -5.02
CA THR A 82 0.48 3.22 -5.20
C THR A 82 0.39 3.93 -6.54
N GLY A 83 0.78 5.20 -6.59
CA GLY A 83 0.75 5.99 -7.81
C GLY A 83 2.10 6.01 -8.53
N LEU A 84 2.06 6.33 -9.83
CA LEU A 84 3.23 6.54 -10.68
C LEU A 84 4.17 5.33 -10.80
N ASN A 85 3.64 4.13 -10.76
CA ASN A 85 4.43 2.89 -10.78
C ASN A 85 5.26 2.74 -12.09
N GLY A 86 4.80 3.34 -13.19
CA GLY A 86 5.56 3.42 -14.45
C GLY A 86 6.88 4.22 -14.34
N ALA A 87 7.05 5.06 -13.31
CA ALA A 87 8.32 5.74 -13.07
C ALA A 87 9.38 4.80 -12.45
N PHE A 88 8.94 3.73 -11.80
CA PHE A 88 9.83 2.72 -11.19
C PHE A 88 10.16 1.60 -12.16
N TRP A 89 9.17 1.18 -12.96
CA TRP A 89 9.30 0.11 -13.95
C TRP A 89 8.25 0.29 -15.07
N PRO A 90 8.59 0.07 -16.36
CA PRO A 90 7.60 0.06 -17.43
C PRO A 90 6.45 -0.92 -17.08
N ASP A 91 5.21 -0.52 -17.36
CA ASP A 91 4.00 -1.30 -17.03
C ASP A 91 3.95 -1.77 -15.56
N GLY A 92 4.45 -0.92 -14.64
CA GLY A 92 4.60 -1.27 -13.23
C GLY A 92 3.29 -1.67 -12.55
N ASP A 93 2.15 -1.05 -12.91
CA ASP A 93 0.84 -1.41 -12.38
C ASP A 93 0.41 -2.81 -12.80
N ILE A 94 0.66 -3.19 -14.08
CA ILE A 94 0.38 -4.54 -14.61
C ILE A 94 1.31 -5.57 -13.95
N SER A 95 2.59 -5.24 -13.78
CA SER A 95 3.56 -6.10 -13.10
C SER A 95 3.16 -6.41 -11.65
N LEU A 96 2.67 -5.41 -10.92
CA LEU A 96 2.13 -5.58 -9.55
C LEU A 96 0.87 -6.47 -9.56
N ALA A 97 -0.05 -6.21 -10.47
CA ALA A 97 -1.30 -6.96 -10.57
C ALA A 97 -1.07 -8.44 -10.91
N ARG A 98 -0.16 -8.74 -11.85
CA ARG A 98 0.21 -10.13 -12.22
C ARG A 98 0.93 -10.87 -11.09
N ALA A 99 1.78 -10.18 -10.36
CA ALA A 99 2.44 -10.77 -9.18
C ALA A 99 1.42 -11.09 -8.07
N ALA A 100 0.43 -10.21 -7.86
CA ALA A 100 -0.66 -10.44 -6.92
C ALA A 100 -1.55 -11.62 -7.34
N GLU A 101 -1.91 -11.70 -8.62
CA GLU A 101 -2.66 -12.83 -9.20
C GLU A 101 -1.94 -14.16 -8.94
N LYS A 102 -0.63 -14.25 -9.27
CA LYS A 102 0.19 -15.45 -9.04
C LYS A 102 0.30 -15.85 -7.58
N ALA A 103 0.23 -14.88 -6.67
CA ALA A 103 0.29 -15.09 -5.23
C ALA A 103 -1.10 -15.27 -4.60
N ASN A 104 -2.18 -15.29 -5.39
CA ASN A 104 -3.56 -15.34 -4.95
C ASN A 104 -3.86 -14.35 -3.81
N ILE A 105 -3.52 -13.08 -4.02
CA ILE A 105 -3.80 -11.96 -3.11
C ILE A 105 -4.40 -10.78 -3.89
N PRO A 106 -5.15 -9.86 -3.23
CA PRO A 106 -5.70 -8.69 -3.91
C PRO A 106 -4.63 -7.69 -4.35
N PHE A 107 -4.89 -7.04 -5.48
CA PHE A 107 -4.15 -5.87 -5.96
C PHE A 107 -5.05 -4.63 -5.97
N ALA A 108 -4.60 -3.54 -5.36
CA ALA A 108 -5.33 -2.27 -5.38
C ALA A 108 -4.68 -1.29 -6.36
N LEU A 109 -5.42 -0.94 -7.43
CA LEU A 109 -5.02 0.06 -8.41
C LEU A 109 -5.31 1.48 -7.89
N SER A 110 -4.34 2.37 -7.98
CA SER A 110 -4.51 3.77 -7.57
C SER A 110 -5.20 4.60 -8.66
N THR A 111 -5.98 5.61 -8.27
CA THR A 111 -6.42 6.69 -9.17
C THR A 111 -5.24 7.34 -9.89
N ALA A 112 -4.08 7.43 -9.21
CA ALA A 112 -2.84 8.01 -9.74
C ALA A 112 -1.95 6.99 -10.47
N SER A 113 -2.50 5.86 -10.91
CA SER A 113 -1.77 4.84 -11.69
C SER A 113 -1.35 5.35 -13.06
N THR A 114 -0.29 4.75 -13.57
CA THR A 114 0.23 5.01 -14.92
C THR A 114 -0.41 4.12 -15.99
N THR A 115 -1.21 3.16 -15.56
CA THR A 115 -2.00 2.27 -16.41
C THR A 115 -3.49 2.51 -16.18
N ALA A 116 -4.29 2.49 -17.23
CA ALA A 116 -5.74 2.71 -17.10
C ALA A 116 -6.44 1.53 -16.40
N ILE A 117 -7.58 1.83 -15.76
CA ILE A 117 -8.43 0.85 -15.08
C ILE A 117 -8.70 -0.35 -15.97
N GLU A 118 -9.09 -0.10 -17.23
CA GLU A 118 -9.46 -1.11 -18.21
C GLU A 118 -8.27 -1.94 -18.67
N ASP A 119 -7.10 -1.31 -18.82
CA ASP A 119 -5.89 -2.00 -19.28
C ASP A 119 -5.37 -2.98 -18.23
N VAL A 120 -5.36 -2.58 -16.96
CA VAL A 120 -5.01 -3.50 -15.86
C VAL A 120 -6.03 -4.66 -15.77
N ALA A 121 -7.33 -4.38 -15.97
CA ALA A 121 -8.36 -5.40 -15.95
C ALA A 121 -8.22 -6.41 -17.08
N ARG A 122 -7.77 -5.97 -18.27
CA ARG A 122 -7.53 -6.82 -19.44
C ARG A 122 -6.25 -7.65 -19.32
N ASP A 123 -5.16 -7.05 -18.80
CA ASP A 123 -3.81 -7.59 -18.91
C ASP A 123 -3.36 -8.36 -17.65
N ALA A 124 -4.16 -8.35 -16.58
CA ALA A 124 -3.94 -9.16 -15.37
C ALA A 124 -5.26 -9.75 -14.87
N GLY A 125 -5.19 -10.97 -14.37
CA GLY A 125 -6.28 -11.66 -13.69
C GLY A 125 -6.37 -11.31 -12.20
N GLY A 126 -6.87 -12.25 -11.39
CA GLY A 126 -6.95 -12.11 -9.93
C GLY A 126 -7.97 -11.11 -9.44
N ASP A 127 -7.95 -10.83 -8.14
CA ASP A 127 -8.87 -9.88 -7.51
C ASP A 127 -8.31 -8.47 -7.53
N LYS A 128 -9.03 -7.56 -8.16
CA LYS A 128 -8.65 -6.17 -8.37
C LYS A 128 -9.55 -5.24 -7.59
N TRP A 129 -8.92 -4.35 -6.81
CA TRP A 129 -9.56 -3.28 -6.05
C TRP A 129 -9.19 -1.93 -6.67
N PHE A 130 -10.09 -0.95 -6.60
CA PHE A 130 -9.81 0.38 -7.11
C PHE A 130 -9.76 1.40 -5.97
N GLN A 131 -8.69 2.18 -5.90
CA GLN A 131 -8.57 3.26 -4.92
C GLN A 131 -8.92 4.60 -5.57
N LEU A 132 -9.86 5.30 -4.93
CA LEU A 132 -10.41 6.58 -5.36
C LEU A 132 -9.83 7.74 -4.54
N TYR A 133 -9.24 8.71 -5.23
CA TYR A 133 -9.12 10.08 -4.76
C TYR A 133 -10.28 10.91 -5.28
N VAL A 134 -10.88 11.72 -4.43
CA VAL A 134 -12.03 12.55 -4.80
C VAL A 134 -11.54 13.90 -5.31
N PHE A 135 -11.78 14.19 -6.59
CA PHE A 135 -11.48 15.47 -7.22
C PHE A 135 -12.74 16.29 -7.48
N SER A 136 -13.81 15.66 -7.88
CA SER A 136 -15.16 16.19 -7.97
C SER A 136 -16.13 15.02 -8.02
N LYS A 137 -17.39 15.25 -7.67
CA LYS A 137 -18.43 14.20 -7.75
C LYS A 137 -18.57 13.60 -9.14
N THR A 138 -18.55 14.46 -10.19
CA THR A 138 -18.67 14.00 -11.58
C THR A 138 -17.52 13.10 -12.00
N LEU A 139 -16.27 13.50 -11.71
CA LEU A 139 -15.12 12.67 -12.04
C LEU A 139 -15.07 11.39 -11.22
N SER A 140 -15.40 11.47 -9.93
CA SER A 140 -15.47 10.30 -9.04
C SER A 140 -16.50 9.29 -9.55
N GLN A 141 -17.69 9.75 -9.96
CA GLN A 141 -18.70 8.89 -10.55
C GLN A 141 -18.19 8.20 -11.80
N GLN A 142 -17.55 8.92 -12.73
CA GLN A 142 -16.98 8.34 -13.94
C GLN A 142 -15.92 7.26 -13.62
N LEU A 143 -15.03 7.51 -12.68
CA LEU A 143 -14.01 6.54 -12.28
C LEU A 143 -14.62 5.30 -11.63
N VAL A 144 -15.64 5.49 -10.77
CA VAL A 144 -16.38 4.39 -10.13
C VAL A 144 -17.11 3.54 -11.16
N GLU A 145 -17.79 4.15 -12.13
CA GLU A 145 -18.47 3.46 -13.22
C GLU A 145 -17.49 2.65 -14.08
N ARG A 146 -16.31 3.21 -14.39
CA ARG A 146 -15.25 2.52 -15.12
C ARG A 146 -14.72 1.33 -14.35
N ALA A 147 -14.41 1.50 -13.06
CA ALA A 147 -13.93 0.41 -12.20
C ALA A 147 -14.98 -0.70 -12.08
N LYS A 148 -16.26 -0.34 -11.89
CA LYS A 148 -17.37 -1.29 -11.88
C LYS A 148 -17.49 -2.04 -13.22
N GLY A 149 -17.48 -1.32 -14.33
CA GLY A 149 -17.56 -1.90 -15.68
C GLY A 149 -16.38 -2.82 -16.02
N ALA A 150 -15.21 -2.56 -15.44
CA ALA A 150 -13.99 -3.36 -15.59
C ALA A 150 -13.90 -4.54 -14.58
N GLY A 151 -14.91 -4.75 -13.73
CA GLY A 151 -15.00 -5.90 -12.84
C GLY A 151 -14.15 -5.81 -11.57
N TYR A 152 -13.84 -4.61 -11.10
CA TYR A 152 -13.19 -4.42 -9.79
C TYR A 152 -14.17 -4.78 -8.67
N SER A 153 -13.71 -5.54 -7.67
CA SER A 153 -14.56 -6.09 -6.61
C SER A 153 -14.72 -5.15 -5.41
N THR A 154 -13.76 -4.27 -5.20
CA THR A 154 -13.69 -3.42 -4.01
C THR A 154 -13.29 -2.00 -4.38
N LEU A 155 -13.98 -1.03 -3.79
CA LEU A 155 -13.64 0.39 -3.87
C LEU A 155 -12.98 0.83 -2.57
N ILE A 156 -11.84 1.52 -2.67
CA ILE A 156 -11.15 2.11 -1.53
C ILE A 156 -11.25 3.63 -1.63
N LEU A 157 -12.06 4.26 -0.81
CA LEU A 157 -12.06 5.72 -0.66
C LEU A 157 -10.86 6.13 0.19
N THR A 158 -10.01 7.00 -0.33
CA THR A 158 -8.90 7.57 0.45
C THR A 158 -9.32 8.91 1.04
N ALA A 159 -9.39 8.97 2.38
CA ALA A 159 -9.89 10.11 3.15
C ALA A 159 -8.79 11.04 3.70
N ASP A 160 -7.53 10.63 3.69
CA ASP A 160 -6.40 11.37 4.26
C ASP A 160 -5.69 12.30 3.24
N LEU A 161 -6.30 12.53 2.08
CA LEU A 161 -5.77 13.39 1.01
C LEU A 161 -6.71 14.60 0.76
N GLY A 162 -6.99 15.40 1.79
CA GLY A 162 -7.68 16.70 1.62
C GLY A 162 -6.75 17.78 1.08
N VAL A 163 -5.46 17.70 1.40
CA VAL A 163 -4.37 18.53 0.90
C VAL A 163 -3.13 17.67 0.71
N ASP A 164 -2.25 18.06 -0.21
CA ASP A 164 -0.98 17.35 -0.43
C ASP A 164 -0.06 17.48 0.79
N GLY A 165 0.54 16.38 1.22
CA GLY A 165 1.60 16.39 2.22
C GLY A 165 2.84 17.15 1.72
N LEU A 166 3.48 17.91 2.61
CA LEU A 166 4.69 18.67 2.30
C LEU A 166 5.90 17.72 2.23
N ARG A 167 6.19 17.17 1.04
CA ARG A 167 7.30 16.24 0.82
C ARG A 167 8.57 17.01 0.48
N GLU A 168 9.37 17.31 1.50
CA GLU A 168 10.55 18.15 1.36
C GLU A 168 11.62 17.57 0.44
N ARG A 169 11.80 16.24 0.40
CA ARG A 169 12.72 15.61 -0.56
C ARG A 169 12.30 15.87 -1.99
N ASP A 170 11.00 15.74 -2.30
CA ASP A 170 10.47 16.00 -3.63
C ASP A 170 10.71 17.45 -4.04
N ILE A 171 10.50 18.39 -3.11
CA ILE A 171 10.75 19.82 -3.34
C ILE A 171 12.23 20.09 -3.59
N ARG A 172 13.12 19.57 -2.75
CA ARG A 172 14.60 19.76 -2.88
C ARG A 172 15.13 19.15 -4.17
N ASN A 173 14.56 18.02 -4.62
CA ASN A 173 14.95 17.37 -5.87
C ASN A 173 14.26 17.98 -7.09
N GLY A 174 13.37 18.95 -6.92
CA GLY A 174 12.59 19.54 -8.00
C GLY A 174 11.62 18.55 -8.66
N PHE A 175 11.17 17.52 -7.93
CA PHE A 175 10.20 16.56 -8.44
C PHE A 175 8.87 17.25 -8.73
N LYS A 176 8.46 17.24 -9.97
CA LYS A 176 7.20 17.82 -10.45
C LYS A 176 6.58 16.90 -11.49
N LEU A 177 5.26 16.84 -11.52
CA LEU A 177 4.54 16.15 -12.59
C LEU A 177 3.96 17.16 -13.58
N PRO A 178 4.13 16.94 -14.90
CA PRO A 178 4.97 15.90 -15.49
C PRO A 178 6.44 16.09 -15.11
N LEU A 179 7.17 14.96 -15.04
CA LEU A 179 8.62 15.02 -14.84
C LEU A 179 9.24 15.90 -15.93
N SER A 180 9.94 16.96 -15.55
CA SER A 180 10.63 17.83 -16.50
C SER A 180 12.07 17.37 -16.67
N TYR A 181 12.61 17.48 -17.89
CA TYR A 181 14.02 17.25 -18.17
C TYR A 181 14.83 18.37 -17.51
N SER A 182 15.21 18.18 -16.24
CA SER A 182 16.14 19.08 -15.57
C SER A 182 17.59 18.63 -15.81
N PRO A 183 18.59 19.52 -15.78
CA PRO A 183 20.00 19.12 -15.87
C PRO A 183 20.38 18.08 -14.81
N SER A 184 19.81 18.17 -13.61
CA SER A 184 20.01 17.20 -12.52
C SER A 184 19.46 15.82 -12.88
N LEU A 185 18.27 15.73 -13.48
CA LEU A 185 17.68 14.46 -13.92
C LEU A 185 18.50 13.84 -15.06
N LEU A 186 19.05 14.65 -15.97
CA LEU A 186 19.89 14.15 -17.06
C LEU A 186 21.20 13.58 -16.53
N VAL A 187 21.87 14.27 -15.62
CA VAL A 187 23.12 13.79 -14.99
C VAL A 187 22.84 12.52 -14.17
N ASP A 188 21.78 12.50 -13.39
CA ASP A 188 21.37 11.36 -12.59
C ASP A 188 20.95 10.17 -13.49
N GLY A 189 20.31 10.44 -14.64
CA GLY A 189 19.98 9.43 -15.65
C GLY A 189 21.21 8.76 -16.27
N VAL A 190 22.29 9.50 -16.53
CA VAL A 190 23.54 8.93 -17.06
C VAL A 190 24.17 7.93 -16.09
N THR A 191 24.08 8.19 -14.79
CA THR A 191 24.57 7.26 -13.76
C THR A 191 23.68 6.04 -13.53
N HIS A 192 22.46 6.06 -14.09
CA HIS A 192 21.47 4.97 -14.02
C HIS A 192 21.02 4.50 -15.43
N PRO A 193 21.94 3.95 -16.25
CA PRO A 193 21.71 3.75 -17.69
C PRO A 193 20.55 2.79 -18.00
N ARG A 194 20.30 1.79 -17.17
CA ARG A 194 19.17 0.86 -17.35
C ARG A 194 17.82 1.58 -17.20
N TRP A 195 17.69 2.41 -16.18
CA TRP A 195 16.48 3.21 -15.99
C TRP A 195 16.31 4.24 -17.11
N ALA A 196 17.40 4.90 -17.50
CA ALA A 196 17.37 5.89 -18.58
C ALA A 196 16.96 5.28 -19.92
N LEU A 197 17.43 4.06 -20.22
CA LEU A 197 17.04 3.32 -21.42
C LEU A 197 15.55 2.95 -21.40
N ASP A 198 15.07 2.38 -20.29
CA ASP A 198 13.65 2.05 -20.11
C ASP A 198 12.76 3.29 -20.32
N PHE A 199 13.19 4.41 -19.72
CA PHE A 199 12.49 5.69 -19.84
C PHE A 199 12.52 6.26 -21.27
N ALA A 200 13.64 6.12 -21.98
CA ALA A 200 13.77 6.55 -23.38
C ALA A 200 12.88 5.72 -24.32
N MET A 201 12.73 4.42 -24.06
CA MET A 201 11.92 3.51 -24.88
C MET A 201 10.41 3.65 -24.62
N HIS A 202 9.98 3.88 -23.36
CA HIS A 202 8.57 3.90 -22.99
C HIS A 202 8.01 5.30 -22.75
N GLY A 203 8.88 6.33 -22.73
CA GLY A 203 8.51 7.73 -22.52
C GLY A 203 8.19 8.07 -21.07
N MET A 204 7.72 9.31 -20.88
CA MET A 204 7.31 9.83 -19.56
C MET A 204 6.07 9.10 -19.02
N PRO A 205 6.11 8.60 -17.77
CA PRO A 205 4.92 8.03 -17.15
C PRO A 205 3.83 9.11 -17.01
N LYS A 206 2.64 8.78 -17.49
CA LYS A 206 1.46 9.64 -17.43
C LYS A 206 0.44 9.02 -16.50
N VAL A 207 -0.33 9.85 -15.77
CA VAL A 207 -1.45 9.36 -14.99
C VAL A 207 -2.59 9.01 -15.93
N ALA A 208 -2.84 7.71 -16.13
CA ALA A 208 -3.69 7.22 -17.21
C ALA A 208 -5.19 7.47 -16.98
N ASN A 209 -5.65 7.49 -15.72
CA ASN A 209 -7.09 7.56 -15.42
C ASN A 209 -7.73 8.93 -15.62
N PHE A 210 -6.93 9.99 -15.78
CA PHE A 210 -7.39 11.36 -16.03
C PHE A 210 -7.37 11.78 -17.51
N ALA A 211 -6.83 10.93 -18.39
CA ALA A 211 -6.78 11.22 -19.81
C ALA A 211 -8.18 11.13 -20.43
N LYS A 212 -8.74 12.24 -20.90
CA LYS A 212 -9.74 12.16 -21.97
C LYS A 212 -9.05 11.58 -23.20
N LYS A 213 -9.73 10.71 -23.95
CA LYS A 213 -9.22 10.08 -25.18
C LYS A 213 -8.57 11.05 -26.19
N ASP A 214 -8.82 12.36 -26.07
CA ASP A 214 -8.43 13.38 -27.04
C ASP A 214 -7.43 14.45 -26.55
N THR A 215 -6.91 14.37 -25.31
CA THR A 215 -5.96 15.39 -24.84
C THR A 215 -4.62 14.77 -24.45
N SER A 216 -3.61 14.95 -25.29
CA SER A 216 -2.21 14.58 -25.07
C SER A 216 -1.49 15.46 -24.02
N ASP A 217 -2.18 16.41 -23.39
CA ASP A 217 -1.59 17.40 -22.50
C ASP A 217 -1.40 16.86 -21.07
N THR A 218 -0.19 16.32 -20.82
CA THR A 218 0.26 15.84 -19.52
C THR A 218 0.35 16.94 -18.45
N ALA A 219 0.61 18.20 -18.86
CA ALA A 219 0.70 19.32 -17.92
C ALA A 219 -0.67 19.65 -17.32
N SER A 220 -1.75 19.54 -18.10
CA SER A 220 -3.11 19.77 -17.63
C SER A 220 -3.59 18.64 -16.69
N GLN A 221 -3.13 17.41 -16.90
CA GLN A 221 -3.47 16.26 -16.07
C GLN A 221 -2.84 16.34 -14.67
N ALA A 222 -1.54 16.66 -14.60
CA ALA A 222 -0.84 16.87 -13.33
C ALA A 222 -1.35 18.11 -12.59
N GLY A 223 -1.68 19.17 -13.32
CA GLY A 223 -2.29 20.37 -12.75
C GLY A 223 -3.70 20.14 -12.20
N ARG A 224 -4.47 19.21 -12.77
CA ARG A 224 -5.77 18.76 -12.23
C ARG A 224 -5.60 17.95 -10.96
N MET A 225 -4.61 17.05 -10.88
CA MET A 225 -4.31 16.34 -9.64
C MET A 225 -3.93 17.26 -8.48
N ARG A 226 -3.11 18.30 -8.74
CA ARG A 226 -2.66 19.23 -7.67
C ARG A 226 -3.72 20.24 -7.23
N ARG A 227 -4.65 20.64 -8.12
CA ARG A 227 -5.64 21.69 -7.87
C ARG A 227 -7.06 21.17 -7.70
N GLY A 228 -7.27 19.87 -7.81
CA GLY A 228 -8.60 19.30 -7.98
C GLY A 228 -9.10 18.41 -6.85
N ILE A 229 -8.31 18.20 -5.77
CA ILE A 229 -8.81 17.42 -4.63
C ILE A 229 -9.97 18.20 -4.00
N ASP A 230 -11.11 17.54 -3.86
CA ASP A 230 -12.30 18.12 -3.25
C ASP A 230 -12.15 18.16 -1.74
N THR A 231 -11.79 19.33 -1.22
CA THR A 231 -11.65 19.58 0.22
C THR A 231 -12.98 19.67 0.96
N THR A 232 -14.11 19.66 0.24
CA THR A 232 -15.46 19.74 0.82
C THR A 232 -16.08 18.36 1.03
N PHE A 233 -15.47 17.30 0.49
CA PHE A 233 -15.95 15.94 0.63
C PHE A 233 -16.08 15.52 2.10
N ASN A 234 -17.24 15.05 2.47
CA ASN A 234 -17.61 14.78 3.86
C ASN A 234 -18.46 13.49 4.01
N TRP A 235 -18.97 13.24 5.20
CA TRP A 235 -19.72 12.02 5.53
C TRP A 235 -20.97 11.81 4.66
N SER A 236 -21.67 12.88 4.26
CA SER A 236 -22.82 12.74 3.35
C SER A 236 -22.39 12.28 1.97
N ASP A 237 -21.15 12.60 1.57
CA ASP A 237 -20.60 12.19 0.30
C ASP A 237 -20.12 10.73 0.33
N LEU A 238 -19.74 10.20 1.52
CA LEU A 238 -19.49 8.76 1.69
C LEU A 238 -20.78 7.97 1.47
N ARG A 239 -21.94 8.43 2.01
CA ARG A 239 -23.26 7.81 1.73
C ARG A 239 -23.61 7.85 0.24
N TRP A 240 -23.33 8.99 -0.41
CA TRP A 240 -23.51 9.09 -1.86
C TRP A 240 -22.61 8.09 -2.60
N LEU A 241 -21.33 7.97 -2.23
CA LEU A 241 -20.42 7.00 -2.84
C LEU A 241 -20.92 5.56 -2.66
N ARG A 242 -21.41 5.23 -1.45
CA ARG A 242 -22.07 3.94 -1.18
C ARG A 242 -23.24 3.69 -2.11
N SER A 243 -24.06 4.69 -2.41
CA SER A 243 -25.25 4.54 -3.26
C SER A 243 -24.94 4.19 -4.71
N ILE A 244 -23.75 4.56 -5.22
CA ILE A 244 -23.31 4.29 -6.59
C ILE A 244 -22.37 3.09 -6.72
N TRP A 245 -21.83 2.58 -5.61
CA TRP A 245 -20.95 1.41 -5.59
C TRP A 245 -21.60 0.24 -4.83
N PRO A 246 -22.06 -0.82 -5.52
CA PRO A 246 -22.83 -1.91 -4.88
C PRO A 246 -21.98 -3.00 -4.22
N HIS A 247 -20.66 -3.02 -4.46
CA HIS A 247 -19.74 -4.03 -3.95
C HIS A 247 -19.06 -3.54 -2.65
N GLN A 248 -17.93 -4.16 -2.24
CA GLN A 248 -17.20 -3.78 -1.04
C GLN A 248 -16.67 -2.35 -1.12
N LEU A 249 -16.95 -1.55 -0.08
CA LEU A 249 -16.50 -0.18 0.07
C LEU A 249 -15.65 -0.07 1.34
N LEU A 250 -14.39 0.30 1.19
CA LEU A 250 -13.46 0.54 2.29
C LEU A 250 -13.08 2.01 2.37
N VAL A 251 -12.87 2.51 3.59
CA VAL A 251 -12.35 3.87 3.81
C VAL A 251 -10.92 3.78 4.35
N LYS A 252 -9.98 4.37 3.61
CA LYS A 252 -8.54 4.41 3.92
C LYS A 252 -8.12 5.76 4.46
N GLY A 253 -7.13 5.75 5.37
CA GLY A 253 -6.61 6.99 5.99
C GLY A 253 -7.20 7.25 7.36
N ILE A 254 -7.76 6.22 7.99
CA ILE A 254 -8.39 6.32 9.30
C ILE A 254 -7.32 6.18 10.39
N LEU A 255 -7.30 7.14 11.33
CA LEU A 255 -6.39 7.20 12.48
C LEU A 255 -7.11 7.46 13.81
N ARG A 256 -8.43 7.30 13.84
CA ARG A 256 -9.26 7.41 15.04
C ARG A 256 -10.31 6.31 15.04
N ALA A 257 -10.50 5.65 16.18
CA ALA A 257 -11.50 4.60 16.33
C ALA A 257 -12.94 5.15 16.17
N ASP A 258 -13.20 6.42 16.58
CA ASP A 258 -14.48 7.07 16.36
C ASP A 258 -14.83 7.24 14.88
N ASP A 259 -13.82 7.62 14.06
CA ASP A 259 -14.00 7.74 12.62
C ASP A 259 -14.23 6.35 11.98
N ALA A 260 -13.56 5.31 12.47
CA ALA A 260 -13.81 3.93 12.01
C ALA A 260 -15.28 3.51 12.27
N VAL A 261 -15.79 3.73 13.49
CA VAL A 261 -17.18 3.48 13.84
C VAL A 261 -18.11 4.25 12.90
N ARG A 262 -17.82 5.52 12.66
CA ARG A 262 -18.62 6.36 11.78
C ARG A 262 -18.57 5.90 10.33
N CYS A 263 -17.42 5.48 9.80
CA CYS A 263 -17.33 4.90 8.45
C CYS A 263 -18.30 3.75 8.26
N ILE A 264 -18.38 2.84 9.23
CA ILE A 264 -19.29 1.70 9.19
C ILE A 264 -20.73 2.17 9.23
N ALA A 265 -21.08 3.12 10.13
CA ALA A 265 -22.42 3.69 10.23
C ALA A 265 -22.88 4.40 8.92
N GLU A 266 -21.95 4.96 8.18
CA GLU A 266 -22.18 5.63 6.89
C GLU A 266 -22.14 4.67 5.68
N GLY A 267 -22.03 3.34 5.92
CA GLY A 267 -22.18 2.28 4.93
C GLY A 267 -20.89 1.72 4.34
N ALA A 268 -19.73 1.96 4.97
CA ALA A 268 -18.50 1.24 4.61
C ALA A 268 -18.54 -0.21 5.12
N ASP A 269 -18.01 -1.15 4.35
CA ASP A 269 -17.90 -2.57 4.70
C ASP A 269 -16.67 -2.87 5.57
N GLY A 270 -15.75 -1.92 5.70
CA GLY A 270 -14.54 -2.01 6.51
C GLY A 270 -13.69 -0.75 6.41
N VAL A 271 -12.60 -0.72 7.15
CA VAL A 271 -11.67 0.42 7.20
C VAL A 271 -10.24 -0.03 6.95
N ILE A 272 -9.43 0.92 6.47
CA ILE A 272 -7.98 0.74 6.33
C ILE A 272 -7.30 1.79 7.22
N LEU A 273 -6.72 1.33 8.33
CA LEU A 273 -5.93 2.17 9.21
C LEU A 273 -4.63 2.55 8.50
N SER A 274 -4.42 3.85 8.31
CA SER A 274 -3.33 4.34 7.46
C SER A 274 -2.97 5.77 7.80
N ASN A 275 -1.67 6.08 7.80
CA ASN A 275 -1.14 7.44 7.73
C ASN A 275 -0.45 7.71 6.38
N HIS A 276 -0.89 6.98 5.33
CA HIS A 276 -0.35 7.08 3.98
C HIS A 276 1.15 6.76 3.90
N GLY A 277 1.64 5.89 4.80
CA GLY A 277 3.06 5.58 4.90
C GLY A 277 3.93 6.77 5.33
N GLY A 278 3.39 7.71 6.09
CA GLY A 278 4.06 8.92 6.53
C GLY A 278 4.20 10.00 5.46
N ARG A 279 3.39 9.95 4.39
CA ARG A 279 3.51 10.84 3.22
C ARG A 279 2.56 12.05 3.27
N GLN A 280 1.60 12.08 4.21
CA GLN A 280 0.61 13.17 4.34
C GLN A 280 0.92 14.07 5.53
N LEU A 281 0.54 13.73 6.74
CA LEU A 281 0.93 14.46 7.94
C LEU A 281 2.23 13.90 8.50
N GLY A 282 3.28 14.73 8.54
CA GLY A 282 4.62 14.30 8.95
C GLY A 282 4.75 13.88 10.42
N GLU A 283 3.76 14.21 11.25
CA GLU A 283 3.72 13.91 12.69
C GLU A 283 2.45 13.15 13.09
N ALA A 284 1.87 12.37 12.17
CA ALA A 284 0.73 11.52 12.48
C ALA A 284 1.14 10.32 13.35
N ILE A 285 0.20 9.85 14.16
CA ILE A 285 0.30 8.59 14.89
C ILE A 285 0.48 7.41 13.93
N SER A 286 1.15 6.36 14.37
CA SER A 286 1.20 5.11 13.60
C SER A 286 -0.15 4.38 13.64
N PRO A 287 -0.64 3.85 12.50
CA PRO A 287 -1.88 3.07 12.47
C PRO A 287 -1.89 1.88 13.43
N LEU A 288 -0.73 1.28 13.70
CA LEU A 288 -0.62 0.15 14.62
C LEU A 288 -1.01 0.53 16.06
N GLN A 289 -0.80 1.78 16.48
CA GLN A 289 -1.11 2.24 17.84
C GLN A 289 -2.61 2.34 18.13
N ILE A 290 -3.44 2.53 17.08
CA ILE A 290 -4.90 2.63 17.24
C ILE A 290 -5.63 1.32 16.87
N LEU A 291 -4.89 0.29 16.43
CA LEU A 291 -5.49 -0.95 15.92
C LEU A 291 -6.32 -1.66 16.98
N ALA A 292 -5.77 -1.89 18.19
CA ALA A 292 -6.46 -2.60 19.26
C ALA A 292 -7.72 -1.83 19.73
N GLU A 293 -7.62 -0.51 19.87
CA GLU A 293 -8.78 0.34 20.18
C GLU A 293 -9.85 0.22 19.11
N THR A 294 -9.47 0.33 17.83
CA THR A 294 -10.41 0.22 16.73
C THR A 294 -11.06 -1.16 16.71
N ARG A 295 -10.29 -2.24 16.91
CA ARG A 295 -10.81 -3.61 16.94
C ARG A 295 -11.83 -3.83 18.06
N SER A 296 -11.64 -3.17 19.21
CA SER A 296 -12.61 -3.27 20.32
C SER A 296 -13.97 -2.60 20.02
N ARG A 297 -14.05 -1.74 18.99
CA ARG A 297 -15.23 -0.91 18.70
C ARG A 297 -16.00 -1.32 17.43
N ILE A 298 -15.36 -2.04 16.50
CA ILE A 298 -16.02 -2.53 15.28
C ILE A 298 -15.71 -4.01 15.07
N THR A 299 -16.67 -4.74 14.49
CA THR A 299 -16.52 -6.15 14.11
C THR A 299 -16.16 -6.32 12.63
N GLN A 300 -16.41 -5.31 11.81
CA GLN A 300 -16.10 -5.30 10.38
C GLN A 300 -14.60 -5.43 10.11
N PRO A 301 -14.21 -5.84 8.90
CA PRO A 301 -12.82 -5.96 8.53
C PRO A 301 -12.02 -4.68 8.76
N ILE A 302 -10.88 -4.82 9.45
CA ILE A 302 -9.86 -3.80 9.63
C ILE A 302 -8.64 -4.22 8.84
N LEU A 303 -8.30 -3.46 7.83
CA LEU A 303 -7.03 -3.57 7.14
C LEU A 303 -6.08 -2.50 7.69
N ILE A 304 -4.79 -2.71 7.50
CA ILE A 304 -3.78 -1.77 7.99
C ILE A 304 -2.63 -1.64 7.00
N ASP A 305 -2.06 -0.47 6.88
CA ASP A 305 -0.80 -0.24 6.17
C ASP A 305 0.20 0.58 7.01
N SER A 306 1.20 1.09 6.39
CA SER A 306 2.25 1.96 6.94
C SER A 306 3.33 1.22 7.76
N GLY A 307 4.51 1.19 7.19
CA GLY A 307 5.72 0.73 7.87
C GLY A 307 6.08 -0.74 7.67
N PHE A 308 5.22 -1.60 7.21
CA PHE A 308 5.45 -3.04 7.05
C PHE A 308 6.64 -3.37 6.12
N ARG A 309 7.60 -4.17 6.60
CA ARG A 309 8.81 -4.59 5.87
C ARG A 309 9.18 -6.05 6.08
N ARG A 310 8.61 -6.73 7.10
CA ARG A 310 8.89 -8.10 7.48
C ARG A 310 7.60 -8.88 7.66
N GLY A 311 7.63 -10.20 7.44
CA GLY A 311 6.51 -11.07 7.77
C GLY A 311 6.14 -11.01 9.27
N ALA A 312 7.12 -10.85 10.14
CA ALA A 312 6.89 -10.63 11.58
C ALA A 312 6.05 -9.38 11.88
N ASP A 313 6.21 -8.27 11.11
CA ASP A 313 5.38 -7.07 11.26
C ASP A 313 3.90 -7.40 10.98
N ILE A 314 3.66 -8.25 9.95
CA ILE A 314 2.32 -8.69 9.55
C ILE A 314 1.70 -9.54 10.64
N VAL A 315 2.44 -10.54 11.17
CA VAL A 315 1.97 -11.40 12.26
C VAL A 315 1.61 -10.58 13.50
N LYS A 316 2.40 -9.54 13.84
CA LYS A 316 2.08 -8.62 14.95
C LYS A 316 0.75 -7.90 14.71
N ALA A 317 0.52 -7.35 13.52
CA ALA A 317 -0.72 -6.64 13.23
C ALA A 317 -1.95 -7.56 13.23
N ILE A 318 -1.84 -8.77 12.68
CA ILE A 318 -2.93 -9.75 12.71
C ILE A 318 -3.24 -10.16 14.16
N ALA A 319 -2.21 -10.45 14.98
CA ALA A 319 -2.38 -10.77 16.39
C ALA A 319 -3.08 -9.63 17.18
N LEU A 320 -2.88 -8.38 16.79
CA LEU A 320 -3.52 -7.21 17.39
C LEU A 320 -4.92 -6.91 16.80
N GLY A 321 -5.41 -7.72 15.86
CA GLY A 321 -6.79 -7.66 15.38
C GLY A 321 -7.00 -7.12 13.97
N ALA A 322 -5.94 -6.94 13.17
CA ALA A 322 -6.09 -6.68 11.74
C ALA A 322 -6.53 -7.95 11.00
N ASN A 323 -7.33 -7.80 9.94
CA ASN A 323 -7.71 -8.91 9.07
C ASN A 323 -6.71 -9.12 7.93
N ALA A 324 -6.06 -8.06 7.45
CA ALA A 324 -5.03 -8.11 6.43
C ALA A 324 -4.18 -6.84 6.44
N VAL A 325 -3.01 -6.92 5.79
CA VAL A 325 -2.03 -5.83 5.70
C VAL A 325 -1.85 -5.41 4.24
N GLN A 326 -1.87 -4.09 3.98
CA GLN A 326 -1.52 -3.55 2.67
C GLN A 326 -0.03 -3.22 2.59
N LEU A 327 0.66 -3.75 1.57
CA LEU A 327 2.08 -3.51 1.31
C LEU A 327 2.26 -2.50 0.17
N GLY A 328 2.80 -1.31 0.50
CA GLY A 328 3.19 -0.29 -0.49
C GLY A 328 4.67 -0.41 -0.86
N ARG A 329 5.55 0.34 -0.19
CA ARG A 329 6.98 0.40 -0.53
C ARG A 329 7.67 -0.96 -0.59
N ALA A 330 7.29 -1.93 0.23
CA ALA A 330 7.89 -3.26 0.21
C ALA A 330 7.80 -3.92 -1.18
N THR A 331 6.62 -3.90 -1.80
CA THR A 331 6.40 -4.42 -3.15
C THR A 331 7.03 -3.53 -4.22
N LEU A 332 7.05 -2.21 -4.00
CA LEU A 332 7.67 -1.26 -4.93
C LEU A 332 9.20 -1.39 -4.99
N TYR A 333 9.87 -1.79 -3.91
CA TYR A 333 11.30 -2.09 -3.98
C TYR A 333 11.57 -3.29 -4.90
N GLY A 334 10.75 -4.34 -4.81
CA GLY A 334 10.80 -5.46 -5.73
C GLY A 334 10.56 -5.03 -7.18
N LEU A 335 9.49 -4.27 -7.41
CA LEU A 335 9.16 -3.71 -8.72
C LEU A 335 10.32 -2.90 -9.30
N ALA A 336 10.83 -1.94 -8.53
CA ALA A 336 11.91 -1.06 -8.98
C ALA A 336 13.21 -1.82 -9.26
N ALA A 337 13.50 -2.88 -8.53
CA ALA A 337 14.70 -3.67 -8.69
C ALA A 337 14.65 -4.61 -9.92
N ARG A 338 13.53 -5.36 -10.10
CA ARG A 338 13.44 -6.48 -11.05
C ARG A 338 12.05 -6.65 -11.69
N GLY A 339 11.19 -5.61 -11.70
CA GLY A 339 9.85 -5.69 -12.27
C GLY A 339 8.95 -6.73 -11.56
N GLU A 340 8.13 -7.42 -12.33
CA GLU A 340 7.21 -8.46 -11.84
C GLU A 340 7.93 -9.57 -11.06
N ILE A 341 9.12 -9.99 -11.51
CA ILE A 341 9.92 -11.02 -10.84
C ILE A 341 10.28 -10.55 -9.43
N GLY A 342 10.74 -9.30 -9.28
CA GLY A 342 11.13 -8.76 -7.98
C GLY A 342 9.94 -8.62 -7.03
N VAL A 343 8.75 -8.27 -7.52
CA VAL A 343 7.52 -8.27 -6.71
C VAL A 343 7.18 -9.68 -6.23
N THR A 344 7.23 -10.66 -7.14
CA THR A 344 6.97 -12.08 -6.82
C THR A 344 7.94 -12.61 -5.76
N GLU A 345 9.23 -12.27 -5.88
CA GLU A 345 10.26 -12.68 -4.92
C GLU A 345 10.01 -12.04 -3.54
N VAL A 346 9.65 -10.75 -3.49
CA VAL A 346 9.29 -10.06 -2.23
C VAL A 346 8.08 -10.71 -1.58
N LEU A 347 7.02 -11.03 -2.34
CA LEU A 347 5.83 -11.69 -1.81
C LEU A 347 6.17 -13.08 -1.25
N LYS A 348 6.97 -13.88 -1.96
CA LYS A 348 7.44 -15.19 -1.47
C LYS A 348 8.22 -15.08 -0.17
N MET A 349 9.12 -14.08 -0.04
CA MET A 349 9.85 -13.82 1.19
C MET A 349 8.91 -13.46 2.33
N MET A 350 7.92 -12.60 2.10
CA MET A 350 6.91 -12.23 3.11
C MET A 350 6.10 -13.44 3.56
N PHE A 351 5.66 -14.29 2.65
CA PHE A 351 4.92 -15.52 2.98
C PHE A 351 5.77 -16.47 3.83
N ALA A 352 7.02 -16.70 3.43
CA ALA A 352 7.95 -17.54 4.18
C ALA A 352 8.26 -16.97 5.57
N GLU A 353 8.38 -15.65 5.71
CA GLU A 353 8.60 -15.00 7.00
C GLU A 353 7.36 -15.09 7.91
N ILE A 354 6.14 -14.98 7.37
CA ILE A 354 4.89 -15.17 8.12
C ILE A 354 4.84 -16.61 8.62
N ASP A 355 4.97 -17.59 7.73
CA ASP A 355 4.94 -19.01 8.07
C ASP A 355 5.98 -19.37 9.15
N ASN A 356 7.23 -18.93 8.97
CA ASN A 356 8.31 -19.17 9.92
C ASN A 356 8.04 -18.50 11.28
N THR A 357 7.54 -17.27 11.29
CA THR A 357 7.21 -16.56 12.53
C THR A 357 6.10 -17.30 13.28
N MET A 358 5.03 -17.70 12.59
CA MET A 358 3.93 -18.47 13.17
C MET A 358 4.41 -19.81 13.75
N ALA A 359 5.27 -20.51 13.02
CA ALA A 359 5.89 -21.74 13.51
C ALA A 359 6.63 -21.51 14.84
N GLN A 360 7.46 -20.46 14.89
CA GLN A 360 8.27 -20.17 16.07
C GLN A 360 7.47 -19.72 17.28
N ILE A 361 6.31 -19.08 17.08
CA ILE A 361 5.44 -18.67 18.20
C ILE A 361 4.40 -19.73 18.58
N GLY A 362 4.35 -20.87 17.87
CA GLY A 362 3.45 -21.98 18.17
C GLY A 362 2.02 -21.75 17.69
N CYS A 363 1.84 -21.07 16.53
CA CYS A 363 0.55 -20.87 15.87
C CYS A 363 0.51 -21.67 14.57
N ALA A 364 -0.48 -22.53 14.41
CA ALA A 364 -0.68 -23.36 13.22
C ALA A 364 -1.51 -22.65 12.14
N SER A 365 -2.35 -21.69 12.52
CA SER A 365 -3.20 -20.92 11.60
C SER A 365 -3.24 -19.44 11.97
N ILE A 366 -3.68 -18.61 11.02
CA ILE A 366 -3.93 -17.18 11.26
C ILE A 366 -4.97 -16.98 12.38
N ALA A 367 -5.92 -17.90 12.54
CA ALA A 367 -6.95 -17.84 13.59
C ALA A 367 -6.38 -18.05 15.01
N ASP A 368 -5.20 -18.66 15.14
CA ASP A 368 -4.54 -18.87 16.45
C ASP A 368 -3.83 -17.60 16.96
N LEU A 369 -3.64 -16.62 16.08
CA LEU A 369 -3.01 -15.35 16.43
C LEU A 369 -3.96 -14.50 17.28
N SER A 370 -3.46 -14.05 18.42
CA SER A 370 -4.20 -13.23 19.37
C SER A 370 -3.25 -12.25 20.08
N PRO A 371 -3.77 -11.25 20.78
CA PRO A 371 -2.93 -10.33 21.57
C PRO A 371 -2.03 -11.03 22.59
N ASP A 372 -2.39 -12.25 23.04
CA ASP A 372 -1.56 -13.06 23.96
C ASP A 372 -0.24 -13.50 23.33
N CYS A 373 -0.13 -13.49 22.00
CA CYS A 373 1.11 -13.78 21.28
C CYS A 373 2.12 -12.63 21.34
N ILE A 374 1.71 -11.45 21.83
CA ILE A 374 2.49 -10.20 21.80
C ILE A 374 2.73 -9.70 23.23
N ALA A 375 3.88 -9.07 23.44
CA ALA A 375 4.20 -8.26 24.61
C ALA A 375 4.86 -6.96 24.15
N GLU A 376 4.76 -5.91 24.96
CA GLU A 376 5.55 -4.70 24.76
C GLU A 376 6.95 -4.90 25.35
N ASP A 377 7.98 -4.54 24.60
CA ASP A 377 9.35 -4.62 25.06
C ASP A 377 9.60 -3.65 26.23
N GLY A 378 10.26 -4.15 27.28
CA GLY A 378 10.60 -3.37 28.48
C GLY A 378 9.46 -3.17 29.48
N LEU A 379 8.26 -3.70 29.26
CA LEU A 379 7.20 -3.69 30.26
C LEU A 379 7.18 -5.02 31.04
N PRO A 380 6.95 -4.96 32.38
CA PRO A 380 6.72 -6.18 33.15
C PRO A 380 5.45 -6.87 32.63
N LEU A 381 5.51 -8.20 32.50
CA LEU A 381 4.34 -8.99 32.14
C LEU A 381 3.29 -8.81 33.24
N ILE A 382 2.24 -8.03 32.94
CA ILE A 382 1.08 -7.91 33.84
C ILE A 382 0.31 -9.21 33.69
N THR A 383 0.44 -10.09 34.66
CA THR A 383 -0.46 -11.24 34.81
C THR A 383 -1.84 -10.68 35.12
N ARG A 384 -2.75 -10.76 34.16
CA ARG A 384 -4.19 -10.55 34.44
C ARG A 384 -4.60 -11.68 35.39
N SER A 385 -4.86 -11.32 36.64
CA SER A 385 -5.50 -12.18 37.64
C SER A 385 -6.96 -12.47 37.22
#